data_5807b715bc92f4966492ebdaf3e239ce
#
_entry.id   5807b715bc92f4966492ebdaf3e239ce
#
_cell.length_a   1.000
_cell.length_b   1.000
_cell.length_c   1.000
_cell.angle_alpha   90.00
_cell.angle_beta   90.00
_cell.angle_gamma   90.00
#
_symmetry.space_group_name_H-M   'P 1'
#
loop_
_entity.id
_entity.type
_entity.pdbx_description
1 polymer ?
#
loop_
_entity_poly.entity_id
_entity_poly.type
_entity_poly.pdbx_seq_one_letter_code
_entity_poly.pdbx_strand_id
1 'polypeptide(L)'
;QISPGVGTDFKFVVVVGGQRSDRSTQVLSYAQPSLTKCFGRGSFNADTSGGEQVFFRGLQLGPKMMGRNPRVPVQIDLTYGPIVDKYSDKNSDNHDARKYAAQGCYMAEEFSLVKCLTVSGVGKNHHIRVTVGGQTSELFDGKLSYSPPSISAYSDVGSRNALTVGNQNIDISGRNFGSTEENAIDQIIYSNGLEFHEIFTAENCVVTVDHILISCNTGSGAGQDLTWSITIGGQVSKDASTSYKNPTISMVKVGHLHQQLLGEGLSTYGEEELIFLGENFGPSLLTSSQDVLGNRTNLLDFIKYGRSGNEYSAKKCTVLNHSAVRCKTIAGVGFGLSFIAKVQGLISEMSVVQMS
;
A
#
# COMPACT_ATOMS: atom_id res chain seq x y z
N GLN A 1 -48.88 6.32 -30.06
CA GLN A 1 -48.18 5.94 -28.82
C GLN A 1 -46.93 5.20 -29.21
N ILE A 2 -45.76 5.55 -28.61
CA ILE A 2 -44.47 4.91 -28.82
C ILE A 2 -44.37 3.74 -27.85
N SER A 3 -43.87 2.59 -28.32
CA SER A 3 -43.61 1.42 -27.47
C SER A 3 -42.47 1.70 -26.51
N PRO A 4 -42.49 1.13 -25.31
CA PRO A 4 -41.35 1.15 -24.40
C PRO A 4 -40.09 0.61 -25.08
N GLY A 5 -38.91 1.27 -24.87
CA GLY A 5 -37.69 0.90 -25.50
C GLY A 5 -36.50 1.68 -24.96
N VAL A 6 -35.32 1.47 -25.54
CA VAL A 6 -34.05 2.18 -25.28
C VAL A 6 -33.30 2.40 -26.59
N GLY A 7 -32.36 3.33 -26.63
CA GLY A 7 -31.48 3.58 -27.77
C GLY A 7 -31.75 4.90 -28.48
N THR A 8 -30.93 5.19 -29.49
CA THR A 8 -30.91 6.44 -30.24
C THR A 8 -31.07 6.24 -31.75
N ASP A 9 -31.34 7.33 -32.44
CA ASP A 9 -31.28 7.46 -33.90
C ASP A 9 -32.19 6.50 -34.68
N PHE A 10 -33.36 6.19 -34.10
CA PHE A 10 -34.36 5.35 -34.76
C PHE A 10 -34.98 6.08 -35.92
N LYS A 11 -34.92 5.45 -37.08
CA LYS A 11 -35.62 5.86 -38.30
C LYS A 11 -36.91 5.08 -38.42
N PHE A 12 -37.96 5.72 -38.86
CA PHE A 12 -39.28 5.08 -39.02
C PHE A 12 -39.62 4.93 -40.51
N VAL A 13 -40.50 4.00 -40.74
CA VAL A 13 -41.15 3.71 -42.00
C VAL A 13 -42.65 3.65 -41.75
N VAL A 14 -43.43 4.27 -42.62
CA VAL A 14 -44.88 4.23 -42.59
C VAL A 14 -45.40 3.27 -43.64
N VAL A 15 -46.34 2.44 -43.29
CA VAL A 15 -47.04 1.54 -44.22
C VAL A 15 -48.50 1.91 -44.28
N VAL A 16 -49.01 2.24 -45.45
CA VAL A 16 -50.41 2.60 -45.70
C VAL A 16 -50.91 1.78 -46.88
N GLY A 17 -51.98 1.03 -46.71
CA GLY A 17 -52.54 0.19 -47.75
C GLY A 17 -51.58 -0.82 -48.37
N GLY A 18 -50.61 -1.32 -47.60
CA GLY A 18 -49.54 -2.25 -48.03
C GLY A 18 -48.35 -1.57 -48.71
N GLN A 19 -48.39 -0.27 -48.96
CA GLN A 19 -47.31 0.52 -49.54
C GLN A 19 -46.39 1.06 -48.44
N ARG A 20 -45.06 0.89 -48.60
CA ARG A 20 -44.06 1.28 -47.63
C ARG A 20 -43.34 2.54 -48.05
N SER A 21 -43.22 3.49 -47.13
CA SER A 21 -42.41 4.68 -47.35
C SER A 21 -40.90 4.39 -47.31
N ASP A 22 -40.08 5.29 -47.80
CA ASP A 22 -38.67 5.36 -47.50
C ASP A 22 -38.47 5.56 -45.97
N ARG A 23 -37.22 5.31 -45.52
CA ARG A 23 -36.82 5.59 -44.16
C ARG A 23 -36.85 7.09 -43.91
N SER A 24 -37.37 7.51 -42.74
CA SER A 24 -37.37 8.93 -42.35
C SER A 24 -35.96 9.52 -42.34
N THR A 25 -35.86 10.79 -42.72
CA THR A 25 -34.62 11.60 -42.52
C THR A 25 -34.48 12.03 -41.06
N GLN A 26 -35.62 12.23 -40.39
CA GLN A 26 -35.69 12.52 -38.97
C GLN A 26 -35.46 11.27 -38.12
N VAL A 27 -34.81 11.42 -37.00
CA VAL A 27 -34.56 10.35 -36.04
C VAL A 27 -35.29 10.59 -34.72
N LEU A 28 -35.58 9.52 -34.02
CA LEU A 28 -36.16 9.53 -32.69
C LEU A 28 -35.23 8.79 -31.73
N SER A 29 -35.02 9.34 -30.53
CA SER A 29 -34.23 8.72 -29.47
C SER A 29 -35.03 8.64 -28.19
N TYR A 30 -34.79 7.59 -27.42
CA TYR A 30 -35.23 7.53 -26.04
C TYR A 30 -34.35 8.43 -25.18
N ALA A 31 -34.87 8.82 -23.99
CA ALA A 31 -34.11 9.61 -23.05
C ALA A 31 -32.93 8.80 -22.49
N GLN A 32 -31.83 9.48 -22.24
CA GLN A 32 -30.63 8.92 -21.68
C GLN A 32 -30.88 8.34 -20.26
N PRO A 33 -30.32 7.17 -19.91
CA PRO A 33 -30.45 6.62 -18.57
C PRO A 33 -29.73 7.50 -17.54
N SER A 34 -30.24 7.50 -16.32
CA SER A 34 -29.58 8.18 -15.19
C SER A 34 -29.68 7.34 -13.93
N LEU A 35 -28.65 7.40 -13.08
CA LEU A 35 -28.62 6.73 -11.77
C LEU A 35 -28.91 7.71 -10.66
N THR A 36 -29.64 7.25 -9.63
CA THR A 36 -30.01 8.04 -8.46
C THR A 36 -29.57 7.42 -7.13
N LYS A 37 -29.36 6.09 -7.10
CA LYS A 37 -28.93 5.39 -5.89
C LYS A 37 -28.20 4.09 -6.22
N CYS A 38 -27.13 3.81 -5.46
CA CYS A 38 -26.45 2.53 -5.38
C CYS A 38 -26.64 1.94 -3.98
N PHE A 39 -26.98 0.65 -3.87
CA PHE A 39 -27.23 -0.02 -2.58
C PHE A 39 -27.08 -1.54 -2.71
N GLY A 40 -27.10 -2.26 -1.57
CA GLY A 40 -26.88 -3.70 -1.49
C GLY A 40 -25.52 -4.02 -0.86
N ARG A 41 -25.25 -5.32 -0.64
CA ARG A 41 -23.98 -5.73 0.01
C ARG A 41 -22.76 -5.29 -0.79
N GLY A 42 -22.80 -5.37 -2.10
CA GLY A 42 -21.70 -4.95 -2.97
C GLY A 42 -21.55 -3.43 -3.14
N SER A 43 -22.33 -2.58 -2.44
CA SER A 43 -22.23 -1.12 -2.59
C SER A 43 -21.28 -0.46 -1.59
N PHE A 44 -21.07 -1.09 -0.43
CA PHE A 44 -20.22 -0.54 0.64
C PHE A 44 -19.50 -1.68 1.36
N ASN A 45 -18.18 -1.53 1.51
CA ASN A 45 -17.31 -2.59 2.04
C ASN A 45 -17.50 -3.94 1.32
N ALA A 46 -17.63 -3.89 0.00
CA ALA A 46 -17.72 -5.09 -0.82
C ALA A 46 -16.47 -5.96 -0.64
N ASP A 47 -16.65 -7.29 -0.70
CA ASP A 47 -15.52 -8.21 -0.72
C ASP A 47 -14.66 -7.95 -1.96
N THR A 48 -13.35 -7.89 -1.79
CA THR A 48 -12.42 -7.65 -2.90
C THR A 48 -12.40 -8.79 -3.93
N SER A 49 -12.87 -9.98 -3.58
CA SER A 49 -13.06 -11.09 -4.53
C SER A 49 -14.25 -10.87 -5.47
N GLY A 50 -15.14 -9.94 -5.15
CA GLY A 50 -16.34 -9.67 -5.92
C GLY A 50 -17.48 -10.67 -5.68
N GLY A 51 -18.42 -10.77 -6.64
CA GLY A 51 -19.57 -11.69 -6.59
C GLY A 51 -20.71 -11.21 -5.68
N GLU A 52 -20.62 -10.06 -5.05
CA GLU A 52 -21.68 -9.53 -4.19
C GLU A 52 -22.75 -8.78 -4.98
N GLN A 53 -23.99 -8.92 -4.51
CA GLN A 53 -25.14 -8.26 -5.16
C GLN A 53 -25.13 -6.75 -4.90
N VAL A 54 -25.26 -5.99 -5.97
CA VAL A 54 -25.37 -4.54 -5.96
C VAL A 54 -26.57 -4.11 -6.82
N PHE A 55 -27.31 -3.13 -6.34
CA PHE A 55 -28.51 -2.60 -6.96
C PHE A 55 -28.31 -1.13 -7.32
N PHE A 56 -28.77 -0.77 -8.52
CA PHE A 56 -28.71 0.58 -9.03
C PHE A 56 -30.12 1.06 -9.37
N ARG A 57 -30.61 2.04 -8.64
CA ARG A 57 -31.88 2.70 -8.93
C ARG A 57 -31.63 3.92 -9.81
N GLY A 58 -32.52 4.13 -10.76
CA GLY A 58 -32.38 5.22 -11.71
C GLY A 58 -33.66 5.51 -12.47
N LEU A 59 -33.52 6.33 -13.50
CA LEU A 59 -34.59 6.68 -14.43
C LEU A 59 -34.18 6.30 -15.84
N GLN A 60 -35.16 5.98 -16.71
CA GLN A 60 -34.93 5.65 -18.12
C GLN A 60 -34.03 4.43 -18.34
N LEU A 61 -33.98 3.49 -17.39
CA LEU A 61 -33.15 2.29 -17.49
C LEU A 61 -33.70 1.25 -18.47
N GLY A 62 -34.90 1.44 -19.01
CA GLY A 62 -35.50 0.63 -20.05
C GLY A 62 -36.36 -0.55 -19.54
N PRO A 63 -37.04 -1.25 -20.46
CA PRO A 63 -37.86 -2.41 -20.14
C PRO A 63 -36.96 -3.65 -19.86
N LYS A 64 -37.54 -4.69 -19.23
CA LYS A 64 -36.84 -5.98 -19.05
C LYS A 64 -36.52 -6.68 -20.37
N MET A 65 -37.43 -6.61 -21.30
CA MET A 65 -37.37 -7.32 -22.57
C MET A 65 -37.68 -6.39 -23.74
N MET A 66 -36.97 -6.54 -24.83
CA MET A 66 -37.16 -5.81 -26.08
C MET A 66 -37.53 -6.78 -27.23
N GLY A 67 -38.08 -6.21 -28.30
CA GLY A 67 -38.49 -6.95 -29.49
C GLY A 67 -39.89 -7.56 -29.36
N ARG A 68 -40.40 -8.02 -30.51
CA ARG A 68 -41.76 -8.66 -30.56
C ARG A 68 -41.65 -10.16 -30.67
N ASN A 69 -40.72 -10.66 -31.50
CA ASN A 69 -40.52 -12.09 -31.69
C ASN A 69 -39.17 -12.36 -32.37
N PRO A 70 -38.18 -12.90 -31.68
CA PRO A 70 -38.17 -13.21 -30.24
C PRO A 70 -38.05 -11.94 -29.37
N ARG A 71 -38.49 -12.04 -28.11
CA ARG A 71 -38.18 -11.07 -27.09
C ARG A 71 -36.79 -11.37 -26.52
N VAL A 72 -35.95 -10.35 -26.40
CA VAL A 72 -34.59 -10.47 -25.84
C VAL A 72 -34.43 -9.56 -24.63
N PRO A 73 -33.66 -9.95 -23.62
CA PRO A 73 -33.30 -9.06 -22.51
C PRO A 73 -32.63 -7.79 -23.02
N VAL A 74 -32.90 -6.66 -22.36
CA VAL A 74 -32.15 -5.42 -22.63
C VAL A 74 -30.71 -5.63 -22.15
N GLN A 75 -29.75 -5.34 -23.05
CA GLN A 75 -28.36 -5.33 -22.66
C GLN A 75 -28.06 -4.15 -21.77
N ILE A 76 -27.39 -4.42 -20.66
CA ILE A 76 -26.99 -3.45 -19.65
C ILE A 76 -25.53 -3.66 -19.36
N ASP A 77 -24.72 -2.64 -19.60
CA ASP A 77 -23.33 -2.61 -19.25
C ASP A 77 -23.14 -1.59 -18.12
N LEU A 78 -22.57 -2.00 -17.02
CA LEU A 78 -22.34 -1.16 -15.87
C LEU A 78 -20.88 -1.19 -15.49
N THR A 79 -20.27 0.00 -15.45
CA THR A 79 -18.87 0.16 -15.10
C THR A 79 -18.71 1.06 -13.89
N TYR A 80 -17.65 0.84 -13.12
CA TYR A 80 -17.30 1.69 -11.99
C TYR A 80 -15.80 1.74 -11.76
N GLY A 81 -15.31 2.79 -11.09
CA GLY A 81 -13.91 2.96 -10.80
C GLY A 81 -13.59 4.32 -10.18
N PRO A 82 -12.33 4.57 -9.82
CA PRO A 82 -11.89 5.87 -9.34
C PRO A 82 -11.95 6.90 -10.48
N ILE A 83 -12.17 8.18 -10.12
CA ILE A 83 -11.86 9.27 -11.05
C ILE A 83 -10.36 9.50 -11.00
N VAL A 84 -9.69 9.38 -12.13
CA VAL A 84 -8.30 9.78 -12.28
C VAL A 84 -8.30 11.26 -12.70
N ASP A 85 -7.67 12.12 -11.90
CA ASP A 85 -7.57 13.54 -12.22
C ASP A 85 -6.84 13.76 -13.55
N LYS A 86 -7.42 14.65 -14.38
CA LYS A 86 -6.91 15.03 -15.71
C LYS A 86 -5.43 15.43 -15.79
N TYR A 87 -4.79 15.68 -14.65
CA TYR A 87 -3.43 16.21 -14.58
C TYR A 87 -2.35 15.16 -14.37
N SER A 88 -2.70 13.92 -14.05
CA SER A 88 -1.72 12.87 -13.75
C SER A 88 -1.28 12.04 -14.97
N ASP A 89 -2.08 12.01 -16.03
CA ASP A 89 -1.69 11.29 -17.27
C ASP A 89 -2.31 11.94 -18.51
N LYS A 90 -1.48 12.66 -19.28
CA LYS A 90 -1.89 13.38 -20.49
C LYS A 90 -2.29 12.47 -21.66
N ASN A 91 -2.08 11.16 -21.55
CA ASN A 91 -2.27 10.20 -22.65
C ASN A 91 -3.33 9.12 -22.37
N SER A 92 -4.03 9.14 -21.24
CA SER A 92 -5.07 8.14 -20.98
C SER A 92 -6.47 8.75 -21.18
N ASP A 93 -7.22 8.19 -22.12
CA ASP A 93 -8.68 8.40 -22.26
C ASP A 93 -9.48 7.84 -21.04
N ASN A 94 -8.81 7.53 -19.93
CA ASN A 94 -9.32 6.86 -18.75
C ASN A 94 -9.89 7.81 -17.67
N HIS A 95 -10.38 8.98 -18.06
CA HIS A 95 -11.11 9.88 -17.13
C HIS A 95 -12.50 9.35 -16.72
N ASP A 96 -12.76 8.11 -17.03
CA ASP A 96 -14.09 7.54 -16.93
C ASP A 96 -14.07 6.34 -15.98
N ALA A 97 -14.93 6.29 -14.99
CA ALA A 97 -15.16 5.21 -14.02
C ALA A 97 -15.31 3.82 -14.67
N ARG A 98 -14.29 3.34 -15.38
CA ARG A 98 -14.32 2.12 -16.22
C ARG A 98 -13.35 1.03 -15.77
N LYS A 99 -12.73 1.20 -14.61
CA LYS A 99 -11.74 0.22 -14.14
C LYS A 99 -12.36 -1.17 -13.97
N TYR A 100 -13.59 -1.22 -13.48
CA TYR A 100 -14.32 -2.46 -13.21
C TYR A 100 -15.61 -2.51 -14.00
N ALA A 101 -15.94 -3.67 -14.58
CA ALA A 101 -17.20 -3.94 -15.27
C ALA A 101 -18.02 -4.93 -14.45
N ALA A 102 -19.16 -4.49 -13.90
CA ALA A 102 -20.06 -5.35 -13.14
C ALA A 102 -20.58 -6.50 -14.00
N GLN A 103 -20.81 -7.65 -13.38
CA GLN A 103 -21.23 -8.86 -14.08
C GLN A 103 -22.69 -9.22 -13.80
N GLY A 104 -23.29 -10.01 -14.71
CA GLY A 104 -24.64 -10.53 -14.53
C GLY A 104 -25.70 -9.45 -14.37
N CYS A 105 -25.51 -8.29 -15.00
CA CYS A 105 -26.46 -7.19 -14.92
C CYS A 105 -27.79 -7.51 -15.62
N TYR A 106 -28.89 -7.26 -14.95
CA TYR A 106 -30.23 -7.36 -15.52
C TYR A 106 -31.20 -6.38 -14.89
N MET A 107 -32.28 -6.08 -15.60
CA MET A 107 -33.37 -5.22 -15.14
C MET A 107 -34.21 -5.94 -14.09
N ALA A 108 -34.06 -5.61 -12.83
CA ALA A 108 -34.85 -6.16 -11.73
C ALA A 108 -36.26 -5.59 -11.68
N GLU A 109 -36.39 -4.27 -11.85
CA GLU A 109 -37.69 -3.57 -12.04
C GLU A 109 -37.63 -2.73 -13.32
N GLU A 110 -38.65 -2.83 -14.17
CA GLU A 110 -38.68 -2.10 -15.43
C GLU A 110 -38.48 -0.60 -15.23
N PHE A 111 -37.64 0.00 -16.06
CA PHE A 111 -37.31 1.42 -16.13
C PHE A 111 -36.58 2.02 -14.92
N SER A 112 -36.47 1.29 -13.79
CA SER A 112 -36.11 1.88 -12.50
C SER A 112 -35.02 1.19 -11.70
N LEU A 113 -34.80 -0.13 -11.87
CA LEU A 113 -33.86 -0.89 -11.03
C LEU A 113 -33.07 -1.92 -11.82
N VAL A 114 -31.76 -1.79 -11.78
CA VAL A 114 -30.77 -2.75 -12.29
C VAL A 114 -30.14 -3.48 -11.11
N LYS A 115 -29.96 -4.81 -11.25
CA LYS A 115 -29.18 -5.64 -10.34
C LYS A 115 -27.98 -6.19 -11.08
N CYS A 116 -26.81 -6.14 -10.41
CA CYS A 116 -25.55 -6.71 -10.90
C CYS A 116 -24.82 -7.45 -9.78
N LEU A 117 -23.69 -8.06 -10.14
CA LEU A 117 -22.67 -8.58 -9.22
C LEU A 117 -21.40 -7.74 -9.36
N THR A 118 -20.76 -7.46 -8.23
CA THR A 118 -19.43 -6.85 -8.24
C THR A 118 -18.40 -7.81 -8.82
N VAL A 119 -17.31 -7.28 -9.34
CA VAL A 119 -16.15 -8.08 -9.78
C VAL A 119 -15.02 -7.95 -8.77
N SER A 120 -13.97 -8.75 -8.91
CA SER A 120 -12.74 -8.59 -8.14
C SER A 120 -12.20 -7.18 -8.30
N GLY A 121 -11.79 -6.55 -7.18
CA GLY A 121 -11.28 -5.20 -7.19
C GLY A 121 -10.93 -4.66 -5.82
N VAL A 122 -10.43 -3.42 -5.78
CA VAL A 122 -10.01 -2.71 -4.57
C VAL A 122 -10.38 -1.23 -4.64
N GLY A 123 -10.29 -0.53 -3.53
CA GLY A 123 -10.45 0.92 -3.46
C GLY A 123 -11.81 1.37 -2.98
N LYS A 124 -11.96 2.66 -2.85
CA LYS A 124 -13.15 3.31 -2.31
C LYS A 124 -13.66 4.44 -3.20
N ASN A 125 -14.93 4.82 -2.96
CA ASN A 125 -15.57 5.95 -3.62
C ASN A 125 -15.57 5.85 -5.14
N HIS A 126 -15.80 4.64 -5.67
CA HIS A 126 -15.90 4.42 -7.11
C HIS A 126 -17.14 5.10 -7.67
N HIS A 127 -16.95 5.83 -8.74
CA HIS A 127 -18.01 6.42 -9.54
C HIS A 127 -18.56 5.40 -10.52
N ILE A 128 -19.80 5.57 -10.94
CA ILE A 128 -20.55 4.54 -11.65
C ILE A 128 -21.13 5.13 -12.94
N ARG A 129 -21.10 4.34 -14.02
CA ARG A 129 -21.84 4.59 -15.27
C ARG A 129 -22.64 3.37 -15.65
N VAL A 130 -23.80 3.60 -16.22
CA VAL A 130 -24.64 2.57 -16.84
C VAL A 130 -24.85 2.87 -18.30
N THR A 131 -24.71 1.86 -19.14
CA THR A 131 -25.02 1.92 -20.58
C THR A 131 -26.19 0.99 -20.85
N VAL A 132 -27.25 1.51 -21.45
CA VAL A 132 -28.45 0.76 -21.81
C VAL A 132 -28.84 1.12 -23.23
N GLY A 133 -28.94 0.10 -24.11
CA GLY A 133 -29.31 0.31 -25.52
C GLY A 133 -28.36 1.25 -26.24
N GLY A 134 -27.07 1.26 -25.92
CA GLY A 134 -26.05 2.11 -26.50
C GLY A 134 -25.97 3.55 -25.94
N GLN A 135 -26.86 3.92 -24.99
CA GLN A 135 -26.83 5.21 -24.33
C GLN A 135 -26.18 5.10 -22.95
N THR A 136 -25.15 5.88 -22.71
CA THR A 136 -24.40 5.88 -21.44
C THR A 136 -24.87 7.03 -20.55
N SER A 137 -25.09 6.76 -19.27
CA SER A 137 -25.48 7.76 -18.27
C SER A 137 -24.39 8.79 -18.03
N GLU A 138 -24.75 9.93 -17.47
CA GLU A 138 -23.78 10.79 -16.79
C GLU A 138 -23.10 10.01 -15.63
N LEU A 139 -21.94 10.54 -15.20
CA LEU A 139 -21.20 9.96 -14.10
C LEU A 139 -22.01 10.07 -12.79
N PHE A 140 -22.25 8.94 -12.15
CA PHE A 140 -22.98 8.89 -10.89
C PHE A 140 -21.99 8.72 -9.71
N ASP A 141 -22.03 9.69 -8.79
CA ASP A 141 -21.22 9.69 -7.54
C ASP A 141 -21.86 8.81 -6.46
N GLY A 142 -22.13 7.56 -6.79
CA GLY A 142 -22.79 6.58 -5.90
C GLY A 142 -21.88 5.94 -4.87
N LYS A 143 -20.58 6.20 -4.92
CA LYS A 143 -19.55 5.80 -3.95
C LYS A 143 -19.53 4.30 -3.60
N LEU A 144 -19.54 3.43 -4.61
CA LEU A 144 -19.27 2.03 -4.41
C LEU A 144 -17.85 1.88 -3.82
N SER A 145 -17.69 1.04 -2.80
CA SER A 145 -16.40 0.86 -2.13
C SER A 145 -16.18 -0.60 -1.75
N TYR A 146 -14.95 -1.05 -1.95
CA TYR A 146 -14.48 -2.32 -1.42
C TYR A 146 -14.05 -2.19 0.05
N SER A 147 -13.94 -3.32 0.72
CA SER A 147 -13.41 -3.39 2.08
C SER A 147 -11.94 -2.99 2.13
N PRO A 148 -11.50 -2.24 3.15
CA PRO A 148 -10.11 -1.88 3.31
C PRO A 148 -9.25 -3.13 3.57
N PRO A 149 -7.94 -3.08 3.26
CA PRO A 149 -7.01 -4.14 3.60
C PRO A 149 -6.93 -4.33 5.12
N SER A 150 -6.70 -5.55 5.56
CA SER A 150 -6.43 -5.87 6.97
C SER A 150 -5.31 -6.90 7.07
N ILE A 151 -4.39 -6.70 8.00
CA ILE A 151 -3.27 -7.58 8.28
C ILE A 151 -3.67 -8.54 9.40
N SER A 152 -3.27 -9.79 9.31
CA SER A 152 -3.50 -10.79 10.36
C SER A 152 -2.21 -11.39 10.90
N ALA A 153 -1.17 -11.54 10.10
CA ALA A 153 0.10 -12.11 10.52
C ALA A 153 1.25 -11.75 9.56
N TYR A 154 2.46 -11.86 10.10
CA TYR A 154 3.72 -11.80 9.34
C TYR A 154 4.43 -13.13 9.46
N SER A 155 5.10 -13.55 8.40
CA SER A 155 5.90 -14.78 8.34
C SER A 155 7.14 -14.58 7.51
N ASP A 156 7.97 -15.62 7.43
CA ASP A 156 9.27 -15.66 6.80
C ASP A 156 10.37 -14.88 7.55
N VAL A 157 11.60 -14.92 7.03
CA VAL A 157 12.83 -14.45 7.71
C VAL A 157 12.82 -12.96 8.06
N GLY A 158 12.14 -12.15 7.27
CA GLY A 158 12.00 -10.71 7.50
C GLY A 158 10.97 -10.32 8.57
N SER A 159 10.20 -11.29 9.09
CA SER A 159 9.12 -11.00 10.05
C SER A 159 9.60 -10.86 11.49
N ARG A 160 10.73 -11.47 11.83
CA ARG A 160 11.33 -11.43 13.18
C ARG A 160 12.85 -11.35 13.09
N ASN A 161 13.45 -10.45 13.86
CA ASN A 161 14.89 -10.27 13.88
C ASN A 161 15.48 -10.03 12.48
N ALA A 162 14.82 -9.23 11.65
CA ALA A 162 15.29 -8.85 10.33
C ALA A 162 16.68 -8.21 10.42
N LEU A 163 17.57 -8.52 9.48
CA LEU A 163 18.86 -7.87 9.38
C LEU A 163 18.66 -6.40 8.98
N THR A 164 19.40 -5.50 9.60
CA THR A 164 19.28 -4.06 9.31
C THR A 164 19.68 -3.67 7.89
N VAL A 165 20.40 -4.54 7.18
CA VAL A 165 20.70 -4.37 5.74
C VAL A 165 19.44 -4.40 4.88
N GLY A 166 18.38 -5.09 5.34
CA GLY A 166 17.16 -5.30 4.60
C GLY A 166 17.26 -6.44 3.57
N ASN A 167 16.44 -6.37 2.55
CA ASN A 167 16.33 -7.33 1.45
C ASN A 167 16.03 -8.77 1.91
N GLN A 168 15.32 -8.91 3.01
CA GLN A 168 14.85 -10.20 3.50
C GLN A 168 13.36 -10.35 3.21
N ASN A 169 13.00 -11.55 2.74
CA ASN A 169 11.61 -11.83 2.42
C ASN A 169 10.72 -11.76 3.67
N ILE A 170 9.56 -11.12 3.52
CA ILE A 170 8.51 -11.06 4.51
C ILE A 170 7.17 -11.31 3.82
N ASP A 171 6.44 -12.27 4.33
CA ASP A 171 5.09 -12.57 3.90
C ASP A 171 4.07 -11.96 4.86
N ILE A 172 3.12 -11.23 4.30
CA ILE A 172 2.07 -10.53 5.01
C ILE A 172 0.75 -11.22 4.69
N SER A 173 0.20 -11.92 5.67
CA SER A 173 -1.10 -12.56 5.57
C SER A 173 -2.20 -11.62 6.03
N GLY A 174 -3.36 -11.66 5.38
CA GLY A 174 -4.46 -10.79 5.72
C GLY A 174 -5.70 -10.99 4.87
N ARG A 175 -6.40 -9.89 4.61
CA ARG A 175 -7.60 -9.86 3.75
C ARG A 175 -7.65 -8.58 2.95
N ASN A 176 -8.38 -8.64 1.83
CA ASN A 176 -8.70 -7.51 0.96
C ASN A 176 -7.46 -6.88 0.30
N PHE A 177 -6.48 -7.69 -0.05
CA PHE A 177 -5.26 -7.25 -0.71
C PHE A 177 -5.41 -7.09 -2.24
N GLY A 178 -6.58 -7.43 -2.81
CA GLY A 178 -6.82 -7.43 -4.25
C GLY A 178 -6.28 -8.68 -4.94
N SER A 179 -6.37 -8.71 -6.26
CA SER A 179 -5.92 -9.85 -7.05
C SER A 179 -4.44 -9.75 -7.41
N THR A 180 -3.83 -10.89 -7.69
CA THR A 180 -2.46 -11.00 -8.21
C THR A 180 -2.29 -10.30 -9.56
N GLU A 181 -3.33 -10.32 -10.41
CA GLU A 181 -3.32 -9.66 -11.72
C GLU A 181 -3.31 -8.13 -11.62
N GLU A 182 -4.11 -7.57 -10.70
CA GLU A 182 -4.20 -6.13 -10.52
C GLU A 182 -3.00 -5.58 -9.77
N ASN A 183 -2.51 -6.32 -8.76
CA ASN A 183 -1.42 -5.93 -7.86
C ASN A 183 -1.50 -4.44 -7.45
N ALA A 184 -2.64 -4.05 -6.93
CA ALA A 184 -3.01 -2.65 -6.64
C ALA A 184 -2.39 -2.10 -5.35
N ILE A 185 -1.20 -2.54 -5.01
CA ILE A 185 -0.45 -2.06 -3.85
C ILE A 185 0.09 -0.66 -4.18
N ASP A 186 -0.38 0.34 -3.44
CA ASP A 186 0.12 1.72 -3.59
C ASP A 186 1.43 1.91 -2.84
N GLN A 187 1.48 1.45 -1.58
CA GLN A 187 2.64 1.61 -0.71
C GLN A 187 2.57 0.67 0.50
N ILE A 188 3.71 0.17 0.93
CA ILE A 188 3.88 -0.53 2.21
C ILE A 188 5.06 0.10 2.95
N ILE A 189 4.78 0.68 4.11
CA ILE A 189 5.75 1.33 4.97
C ILE A 189 5.62 0.84 6.40
N TYR A 190 6.67 1.01 7.18
CA TYR A 190 6.66 0.68 8.60
C TYR A 190 7.57 1.60 9.42
N SER A 191 7.19 1.87 10.67
CA SER A 191 7.88 2.76 11.59
C SER A 191 7.51 2.41 13.03
N ASN A 192 8.24 2.94 14.00
CA ASN A 192 7.90 2.76 15.43
C ASN A 192 6.81 3.71 15.94
N GLY A 193 6.17 4.49 15.08
CA GLY A 193 4.98 5.29 15.40
C GLY A 193 5.21 6.52 16.26
N LEU A 194 6.44 6.83 16.66
CA LEU A 194 6.75 8.04 17.43
C LEU A 194 6.93 9.24 16.49
N GLU A 195 6.45 10.41 16.86
CA GLU A 195 6.67 11.66 16.11
C GLU A 195 8.19 11.86 15.93
N PHE A 196 8.66 12.08 14.70
CA PHE A 196 10.08 12.26 14.30
C PHE A 196 10.89 10.98 14.03
N HIS A 197 10.27 9.82 13.83
CA HIS A 197 11.01 8.59 13.51
C HIS A 197 11.03 8.26 12.01
N GLU A 198 12.09 7.57 11.64
CA GLU A 198 12.28 7.15 10.25
C GLU A 198 11.17 6.22 9.79
N ILE A 199 10.72 6.45 8.56
CA ILE A 199 9.79 5.58 7.84
C ILE A 199 10.62 4.67 6.94
N PHE A 200 10.47 3.37 7.12
CA PHE A 200 11.06 2.38 6.24
C PHE A 200 10.04 1.91 5.21
N THR A 201 10.50 1.66 4.00
CA THR A 201 9.65 1.19 2.92
C THR A 201 9.96 -0.28 2.63
N ALA A 202 8.94 -1.10 2.55
CA ALA A 202 9.08 -2.46 2.02
C ALA A 202 9.18 -2.39 0.49
N GLU A 203 10.03 -3.25 -0.07
CA GLU A 203 10.38 -3.25 -1.47
C GLU A 203 9.87 -4.49 -2.19
N ASN A 204 9.70 -4.42 -3.51
CA ASN A 204 9.29 -5.54 -4.36
C ASN A 204 8.02 -6.24 -3.88
N CYS A 205 7.07 -5.48 -3.35
CA CYS A 205 5.82 -6.01 -2.83
C CYS A 205 4.89 -6.46 -3.95
N VAL A 206 4.41 -7.68 -3.86
CA VAL A 206 3.43 -8.25 -4.80
C VAL A 206 2.38 -9.07 -4.06
N VAL A 207 1.15 -9.06 -4.56
CA VAL A 207 0.12 -10.01 -4.12
C VAL A 207 0.46 -11.36 -4.71
N THR A 208 0.77 -12.35 -3.87
CA THR A 208 1.16 -13.71 -4.30
C THR A 208 0.01 -14.70 -4.24
N VAL A 209 -0.98 -14.45 -3.39
CA VAL A 209 -2.25 -15.18 -3.35
C VAL A 209 -3.38 -14.18 -3.30
N ASP A 210 -4.32 -14.29 -4.22
CA ASP A 210 -5.43 -13.36 -4.37
C ASP A 210 -6.07 -13.04 -3.02
N HIS A 211 -6.18 -11.76 -2.73
CA HIS A 211 -6.85 -11.14 -1.59
C HIS A 211 -6.27 -11.41 -0.21
N ILE A 212 -5.31 -12.35 -0.04
CA ILE A 212 -4.91 -12.85 1.30
C ILE A 212 -3.42 -12.86 1.61
N LEU A 213 -2.54 -12.79 0.61
CA LEU A 213 -1.10 -12.87 0.84
C LEU A 213 -0.34 -11.87 -0.03
N ILE A 214 0.50 -11.06 0.63
CA ILE A 214 1.49 -10.19 0.00
C ILE A 214 2.88 -10.69 0.39
N SER A 215 3.81 -10.76 -0.56
CA SER A 215 5.24 -10.99 -0.31
C SER A 215 6.02 -9.73 -0.66
N CYS A 216 6.92 -9.32 0.23
CA CYS A 216 7.79 -8.16 0.08
C CYS A 216 9.22 -8.50 0.49
N ASN A 217 10.14 -7.57 0.23
CA ASN A 217 11.44 -7.52 0.86
C ASN A 217 11.46 -6.41 1.90
N THR A 218 12.08 -6.67 3.06
CA THR A 218 12.31 -5.62 4.06
C THR A 218 13.24 -4.56 3.52
N GLY A 219 12.96 -3.30 3.81
CA GLY A 219 13.87 -2.20 3.55
C GLY A 219 15.09 -2.22 4.49
N SER A 220 16.11 -1.46 4.16
CA SER A 220 17.23 -1.19 5.07
C SER A 220 16.74 -0.32 6.24
N GLY A 221 17.00 -0.72 7.49
CA GLY A 221 16.47 -0.03 8.65
C GLY A 221 16.99 -0.54 9.98
N ALA A 222 16.37 -0.09 11.07
CA ALA A 222 16.64 -0.56 12.43
C ALA A 222 15.43 -0.29 13.34
N GLY A 223 15.38 -0.93 14.51
CA GLY A 223 14.38 -0.66 15.53
C GLY A 223 13.48 -1.84 15.87
N GLN A 224 12.70 -1.64 16.93
CA GLN A 224 11.73 -2.60 17.44
C GLN A 224 10.30 -2.04 17.39
N ASP A 225 9.31 -2.93 17.53
CA ASP A 225 7.88 -2.59 17.61
C ASP A 225 7.40 -1.76 16.42
N LEU A 226 7.82 -2.15 15.21
CA LEU A 226 7.55 -1.44 13.99
C LEU A 226 6.11 -1.69 13.53
N THR A 227 5.32 -0.65 13.47
CA THR A 227 3.94 -0.67 12.94
C THR A 227 3.96 -0.56 11.42
N TRP A 228 3.30 -1.50 10.77
CA TRP A 228 3.16 -1.54 9.31
C TRP A 228 1.90 -0.82 8.85
N SER A 229 2.02 -0.10 7.78
CA SER A 229 0.93 0.58 7.09
C SER A 229 0.91 0.15 5.63
N ILE A 230 -0.16 -0.55 5.24
CA ILE A 230 -0.38 -1.02 3.88
C ILE A 230 -1.45 -0.13 3.24
N THR A 231 -1.15 0.43 2.09
CA THR A 231 -2.10 1.19 1.29
C THR A 231 -2.39 0.44 0.00
N ILE A 232 -3.66 0.14 -0.25
CA ILE A 232 -4.16 -0.56 -1.44
C ILE A 232 -5.38 0.17 -1.97
N GLY A 233 -5.33 0.64 -3.20
CA GLY A 233 -6.42 1.40 -3.83
C GLY A 233 -6.85 2.62 -3.01
N GLY A 234 -5.90 3.31 -2.38
CA GLY A 234 -6.14 4.48 -1.51
C GLY A 234 -6.78 4.16 -0.15
N GLN A 235 -6.86 2.88 0.25
CA GLN A 235 -7.34 2.46 1.57
C GLN A 235 -6.19 1.92 2.41
N VAL A 236 -6.14 2.30 3.69
CA VAL A 236 -5.01 2.04 4.59
C VAL A 236 -5.40 1.05 5.67
N SER A 237 -4.54 0.04 5.88
CA SER A 237 -4.52 -0.78 7.10
C SER A 237 -3.27 -0.48 7.91
N LYS A 238 -3.37 -0.59 9.22
CA LYS A 238 -2.23 -0.49 10.15
C LYS A 238 -2.24 -1.67 11.09
N ASP A 239 -1.04 -2.20 11.34
CA ASP A 239 -0.82 -3.23 12.34
C ASP A 239 0.61 -3.14 12.88
N ALA A 240 0.83 -3.71 14.06
CA ALA A 240 2.14 -3.66 14.72
C ALA A 240 2.75 -5.04 14.73
N SER A 241 4.08 -5.10 14.82
CA SER A 241 4.81 -6.20 15.46
C SER A 241 5.96 -6.85 14.70
N THR A 242 6.73 -6.08 13.97
CA THR A 242 8.04 -6.55 13.51
C THR A 242 9.17 -5.82 14.23
N SER A 243 10.34 -6.44 14.25
CA SER A 243 11.55 -5.83 14.81
C SER A 243 12.76 -6.31 14.05
N TYR A 244 13.74 -5.43 13.92
CA TYR A 244 15.05 -5.80 13.44
C TYR A 244 15.83 -6.57 14.52
N LYS A 245 16.94 -7.17 14.13
CA LYS A 245 17.85 -7.91 15.01
C LYS A 245 18.65 -6.95 15.88
N ASN A 246 18.95 -7.35 17.10
CA ASN A 246 19.78 -6.59 18.02
C ASN A 246 21.17 -6.32 17.42
N PRO A 247 21.77 -5.15 17.68
CA PRO A 247 23.14 -4.88 17.30
C PRO A 247 24.09 -5.83 18.04
N THR A 248 25.25 -6.09 17.43
CA THR A 248 26.35 -6.85 18.06
C THR A 248 27.66 -6.11 17.88
N ILE A 249 28.55 -6.19 18.87
CA ILE A 249 29.91 -5.65 18.78
C ILE A 249 30.87 -6.83 18.79
N SER A 250 31.60 -7.02 17.70
CA SER A 250 32.57 -8.12 17.55
C SER A 250 34.02 -7.67 17.67
N MET A 251 34.33 -6.39 17.39
CA MET A 251 35.66 -5.83 17.43
C MET A 251 35.64 -4.33 17.70
N VAL A 252 36.64 -3.80 18.37
CA VAL A 252 36.83 -2.36 18.58
C VAL A 252 38.25 -2.01 18.13
N LYS A 253 38.39 -0.95 17.33
CA LYS A 253 39.65 -0.43 16.81
C LYS A 253 39.82 1.04 17.22
N VAL A 254 41.05 1.47 17.47
CA VAL A 254 41.41 2.88 17.66
C VAL A 254 41.56 3.54 16.27
N GLY A 255 40.82 4.66 16.05
CA GLY A 255 40.54 5.23 14.71
C GLY A 255 41.70 5.94 14.00
N HIS A 256 42.68 6.46 14.70
CA HIS A 256 43.84 7.11 14.12
C HIS A 256 45.11 6.47 14.62
N LEU A 257 45.63 5.48 13.87
CA LEU A 257 47.07 5.33 13.90
C LEU A 257 47.59 4.29 12.93
N HIS A 258 48.57 4.71 12.17
CA HIS A 258 49.77 3.94 11.95
C HIS A 258 50.13 3.15 13.21
N GLN A 259 50.07 1.81 13.13
CA GLN A 259 50.69 0.87 14.04
C GLN A 259 50.89 1.39 15.50
N GLN A 260 49.79 1.46 16.27
CA GLN A 260 49.97 1.45 17.72
C GLN A 260 50.21 0.01 18.16
N LEU A 261 51.33 -0.18 18.80
CA LEU A 261 51.75 -1.41 19.42
C LEU A 261 50.64 -1.95 20.32
N LEU A 262 50.28 -3.19 20.16
CA LEU A 262 49.44 -3.94 21.09
C LEU A 262 50.02 -3.71 22.52
N GLY A 263 49.30 -2.91 23.36
CA GLY A 263 49.72 -2.68 24.73
C GLY A 263 49.54 -1.25 25.27
N GLU A 264 49.26 -0.24 24.47
CA GLU A 264 48.92 1.10 24.98
C GLU A 264 47.43 1.22 25.22
N GLY A 265 47.01 1.49 26.47
CA GLY A 265 45.62 1.74 26.86
C GLY A 265 45.09 3.05 26.30
N LEU A 266 43.79 3.24 26.39
CA LEU A 266 43.10 4.50 26.02
C LEU A 266 43.59 5.66 26.92
N SER A 267 43.74 6.85 26.33
CA SER A 267 44.03 8.06 27.09
C SER A 267 42.94 8.38 28.12
N THR A 268 43.36 8.66 29.34
CA THR A 268 42.42 9.06 30.42
C THR A 268 41.76 10.41 30.17
N TYR A 269 42.29 11.23 29.25
CA TYR A 269 41.63 12.51 28.83
C TYR A 269 40.48 12.32 27.89
N GLY A 270 40.33 11.14 27.27
CA GLY A 270 39.32 10.86 26.25
C GLY A 270 39.66 11.51 24.90
N GLU A 271 38.61 11.80 24.09
CA GLU A 271 38.68 12.35 22.71
C GLU A 271 39.29 11.40 21.68
N GLU A 272 39.64 10.20 22.05
CA GLU A 272 40.14 9.18 21.12
C GLU A 272 39.01 8.62 20.27
N GLU A 273 39.29 8.45 18.99
CA GLU A 273 38.35 7.87 18.04
C GLU A 273 38.38 6.33 18.15
N LEU A 274 37.19 5.76 18.36
CA LEU A 274 36.98 4.32 18.34
C LEU A 274 36.10 3.95 17.17
N ILE A 275 36.45 2.85 16.48
CA ILE A 275 35.61 2.23 15.45
C ILE A 275 35.14 0.88 15.99
N PHE A 276 33.82 0.79 16.19
CA PHE A 276 33.14 -0.44 16.59
C PHE A 276 32.76 -1.21 15.35
N LEU A 277 33.20 -2.45 15.23
CA LEU A 277 32.81 -3.38 14.18
C LEU A 277 31.89 -4.44 14.75
N GLY A 278 30.88 -4.80 13.97
CA GLY A 278 29.86 -5.76 14.38
C GLY A 278 28.75 -5.89 13.35
N GLU A 279 27.54 -6.07 13.78
CA GLU A 279 26.38 -6.22 12.90
C GLU A 279 25.18 -5.45 13.44
N ASN A 280 24.23 -5.13 12.55
CA ASN A 280 22.93 -4.57 12.85
C ASN A 280 22.97 -3.19 13.51
N PHE A 281 23.93 -2.35 13.16
CA PHE A 281 23.98 -0.95 13.59
C PHE A 281 23.04 -0.02 12.79
N GLY A 282 22.37 -0.55 11.76
CA GLY A 282 21.49 0.21 10.88
C GLY A 282 22.21 0.90 9.70
N PRO A 283 21.47 1.55 8.82
CA PRO A 283 22.03 2.29 7.69
C PRO A 283 22.84 3.51 8.17
N SER A 284 23.78 3.96 7.33
CA SER A 284 24.51 5.20 7.61
C SER A 284 23.58 6.41 7.53
N LEU A 285 23.97 7.51 8.19
CA LEU A 285 23.26 8.78 8.11
C LEU A 285 23.05 9.27 6.66
N LEU A 286 23.97 8.92 5.75
CA LEU A 286 23.86 9.30 4.33
C LEU A 286 22.89 8.43 3.54
N THR A 287 22.59 7.22 4.00
CA THR A 287 21.73 6.23 3.33
C THR A 287 20.45 5.94 4.11
N SER A 288 20.30 6.49 5.33
CA SER A 288 19.07 6.35 6.11
C SER A 288 17.89 7.02 5.41
N SER A 289 16.70 6.51 5.65
CA SER A 289 15.46 7.16 5.25
C SER A 289 15.37 8.56 5.87
N GLN A 290 14.62 9.44 5.23
CA GLN A 290 14.34 10.76 5.78
C GLN A 290 13.14 10.65 6.75
N ASP A 291 13.16 11.45 7.81
CA ASP A 291 11.97 11.65 8.64
C ASP A 291 10.84 12.38 7.86
N VAL A 292 9.67 12.53 8.46
CA VAL A 292 8.54 13.25 7.86
C VAL A 292 8.84 14.71 7.48
N LEU A 293 9.93 15.29 8.01
CA LEU A 293 10.41 16.64 7.69
C LEU A 293 11.55 16.65 6.67
N GLY A 294 11.97 15.47 6.18
CA GLY A 294 13.08 15.32 5.24
C GLY A 294 14.47 15.34 5.86
N ASN A 295 14.57 15.31 7.21
CA ASN A 295 15.85 15.24 7.91
C ASN A 295 16.29 13.78 8.07
N ARG A 296 17.59 13.56 8.00
CA ARG A 296 18.19 12.25 8.26
C ARG A 296 18.60 12.17 9.73
N THR A 297 18.14 11.14 10.42
CA THR A 297 18.42 10.92 11.84
C THR A 297 19.49 9.85 12.05
N ASN A 298 20.26 10.01 13.11
CA ASN A 298 21.19 8.97 13.56
C ASN A 298 20.39 7.92 14.34
N LEU A 299 20.32 6.70 13.83
CA LEU A 299 19.57 5.60 14.45
C LEU A 299 20.21 5.09 15.75
N LEU A 300 21.47 5.42 16.01
CA LEU A 300 22.19 5.00 17.20
C LEU A 300 21.73 5.85 18.40
N ASP A 301 21.18 5.19 19.43
CA ASP A 301 20.81 5.82 20.69
C ASP A 301 22.08 6.12 21.52
N PHE A 302 22.95 5.14 21.70
CA PHE A 302 24.23 5.28 22.41
C PHE A 302 25.18 4.10 22.17
N ILE A 303 26.46 4.35 22.46
CA ILE A 303 27.43 3.32 22.84
C ILE A 303 27.93 3.66 24.22
N LYS A 304 27.76 2.74 25.17
CA LYS A 304 28.30 2.81 26.51
C LYS A 304 29.45 1.82 26.67
N TYR A 305 30.34 2.12 27.59
CA TYR A 305 31.48 1.26 27.88
C TYR A 305 31.93 1.38 29.35
N GLY A 306 32.76 0.45 29.74
CA GLY A 306 33.30 0.36 31.09
C GLY A 306 33.42 -1.08 31.55
N ARG A 307 33.76 -1.32 32.81
CA ARG A 307 33.96 -2.68 33.34
C ARG A 307 32.64 -3.48 33.30
N SER A 308 31.51 -2.82 33.56
CA SER A 308 30.17 -3.41 33.42
C SER A 308 29.48 -2.99 32.12
N GLY A 309 30.16 -2.27 31.24
CA GLY A 309 29.64 -1.77 29.96
C GLY A 309 28.77 -0.52 30.08
N ASN A 310 28.63 0.11 31.25
CA ASN A 310 27.68 1.21 31.47
C ASN A 310 28.28 2.48 32.11
N GLU A 311 29.51 2.46 32.55
CA GLU A 311 30.14 3.53 33.37
C GLU A 311 30.38 4.80 32.56
N TYR A 312 30.66 4.68 31.28
CA TYR A 312 30.97 5.78 30.38
C TYR A 312 30.04 5.75 29.15
N SER A 313 29.74 6.91 28.60
CA SER A 313 28.98 7.03 27.36
C SER A 313 29.85 7.68 26.28
N ALA A 314 30.11 6.96 25.21
CA ALA A 314 30.84 7.49 24.07
C ALA A 314 30.08 8.69 23.44
N LYS A 315 30.81 9.61 22.88
CA LYS A 315 30.24 10.82 22.27
C LYS A 315 30.56 10.95 20.78
N LYS A 316 29.82 11.82 20.09
CA LYS A 316 29.98 12.07 18.64
C LYS A 316 29.94 10.78 17.83
N CYS A 317 29.04 9.88 18.23
CA CYS A 317 28.84 8.61 17.55
C CYS A 317 28.14 8.81 16.21
N THR A 318 28.62 8.11 15.20
CA THR A 318 28.04 8.11 13.85
C THR A 318 28.04 6.68 13.30
N VAL A 319 26.90 6.21 12.84
CA VAL A 319 26.79 4.95 12.10
C VAL A 319 27.41 5.16 10.71
N LEU A 320 28.45 4.40 10.42
CA LEU A 320 29.13 4.42 9.12
C LEU A 320 28.42 3.52 8.10
N ASN A 321 27.98 2.36 8.56
CA ASN A 321 27.17 1.40 7.84
C ASN A 321 26.64 0.35 8.83
N HIS A 322 25.90 -0.66 8.35
CA HIS A 322 25.30 -1.72 9.16
C HIS A 322 26.28 -2.50 10.05
N SER A 323 27.57 -2.48 9.72
CA SER A 323 28.61 -3.23 10.42
C SER A 323 29.65 -2.36 11.12
N ALA A 324 29.54 -1.02 11.09
CA ALA A 324 30.52 -0.13 11.67
C ALA A 324 29.91 1.14 12.25
N VAL A 325 30.37 1.51 13.46
CA VAL A 325 30.05 2.77 14.14
C VAL A 325 31.35 3.43 14.58
N ARG A 326 31.46 4.73 14.42
CA ARG A 326 32.55 5.57 14.89
C ARG A 326 32.11 6.45 16.02
N CYS A 327 32.86 6.47 17.14
CA CYS A 327 32.60 7.33 18.27
C CYS A 327 33.90 7.95 18.79
N LYS A 328 33.77 8.89 19.76
CA LYS A 328 34.87 9.38 20.57
C LYS A 328 34.69 8.97 22.03
N THR A 329 35.80 8.62 22.67
CA THR A 329 35.83 8.36 24.13
C THR A 329 35.60 9.65 24.92
N ILE A 330 35.17 9.51 26.18
CA ILE A 330 35.19 10.57 27.19
C ILE A 330 36.35 10.32 28.18
N ALA A 331 36.67 11.34 28.97
CA ALA A 331 37.66 11.17 30.05
C ALA A 331 37.23 10.06 31.02
N GLY A 332 38.16 9.19 31.38
CA GLY A 332 37.84 8.05 32.20
C GLY A 332 39.10 7.23 32.57
N VAL A 333 38.89 6.24 33.45
CA VAL A 333 39.90 5.33 33.91
C VAL A 333 39.35 3.89 33.97
N GLY A 334 40.19 2.89 33.83
CA GLY A 334 39.79 1.50 33.97
C GLY A 334 40.56 0.58 33.02
N PHE A 335 40.34 -0.70 33.21
CA PHE A 335 40.90 -1.77 32.39
C PHE A 335 39.83 -2.84 32.12
N GLY A 336 39.99 -3.62 31.09
CA GLY A 336 39.00 -4.65 30.74
C GLY A 336 37.66 -4.06 30.39
N LEU A 337 37.64 -2.99 29.60
CA LEU A 337 36.40 -2.26 29.25
C LEU A 337 35.60 -3.07 28.24
N SER A 338 34.34 -3.34 28.56
CA SER A 338 33.34 -3.94 27.68
C SER A 338 32.41 -2.86 27.14
N PHE A 339 31.69 -3.17 26.08
CA PHE A 339 30.87 -2.20 25.33
C PHE A 339 29.45 -2.70 25.14
N ILE A 340 28.48 -1.77 25.15
CA ILE A 340 27.07 -2.01 24.87
C ILE A 340 26.62 -0.94 23.87
N ALA A 341 25.97 -1.37 22.79
CA ALA A 341 25.34 -0.49 21.80
C ALA A 341 23.82 -0.55 21.94
N LYS A 342 23.14 0.59 21.77
CA LYS A 342 21.69 0.67 21.62
C LYS A 342 21.34 1.39 20.33
N VAL A 343 20.45 0.76 19.52
CA VAL A 343 20.02 1.23 18.21
C VAL A 343 18.50 1.18 18.14
N GLN A 344 17.83 2.32 18.09
CA GLN A 344 16.36 2.43 18.01
C GLN A 344 15.64 1.47 18.98
N GLY A 345 16.04 1.52 20.25
CA GLY A 345 15.47 0.68 21.31
C GLY A 345 16.10 -0.69 21.49
N LEU A 346 16.71 -1.27 20.46
CA LEU A 346 17.38 -2.58 20.49
C LEU A 346 18.75 -2.48 21.14
N ILE A 347 19.03 -3.35 22.10
CA ILE A 347 20.27 -3.32 22.91
C ILE A 347 21.13 -4.55 22.58
N SER A 348 22.44 -4.33 22.35
CA SER A 348 23.39 -5.43 22.19
C SER A 348 23.60 -6.17 23.52
N GLU A 349 24.03 -7.42 23.43
CA GLU A 349 24.74 -8.02 24.54
C GLU A 349 26.02 -7.24 24.85
N MET A 350 26.54 -7.41 26.06
CA MET A 350 27.84 -6.86 26.43
C MET A 350 28.93 -7.52 25.58
N SER A 351 29.81 -6.70 24.99
CA SER A 351 30.86 -7.24 24.12
C SER A 351 31.79 -8.17 24.88
N VAL A 352 32.15 -9.27 24.23
CA VAL A 352 33.25 -10.17 24.72
C VAL A 352 34.62 -9.60 24.43
N VAL A 353 34.69 -8.57 23.56
CA VAL A 353 35.94 -7.86 23.24
C VAL A 353 36.19 -6.82 24.32
N GLN A 354 37.25 -6.96 25.04
CA GLN A 354 37.66 -6.02 26.08
C GLN A 354 38.89 -5.22 25.58
N MET A 355 38.89 -3.94 25.89
CA MET A 355 40.08 -3.09 25.69
C MET A 355 40.73 -2.81 27.05
N SER A 356 42.02 -2.89 27.07
CA SER A 356 42.89 -2.56 28.21
C SER A 356 43.29 -1.08 28.19
#